data_259a9f9f5216ac7f0d1e4e072bbea454
#
_entry.id   259a9f9f5216ac7f0d1e4e072bbea454
#
_cell.length_a   1.000
_cell.length_b   1.000
_cell.length_c   1.000
_cell.angle_alpha   90.00
_cell.angle_beta   90.00
_cell.angle_gamma   90.00
#
_symmetry.space_group_name_H-M   'P 1'
#
loop_
_entity.id
_entity.type
_entity.pdbx_description
1 polymer ?
#
loop_
_entity_poly.entity_id
_entity_poly.type
_entity_poly.pdbx_seq_one_letter_code
_entity_poly.pdbx_strand_id
1 'polypeptide(L)'
;FNILIMNKIVVWSLIASLAGFLFGFDTVVISGADKKLQELWNSSDAFHGTVVMGMALWGTVFGAIFGGIPANKIGRKNTLIWIGVLFFFSAIGSALANDPIVFAIFRFVGGLGVGASTIAAPAYISEIAPAKDRGKLVAFYQFNIVLGILIAFLSNYLLRNAGENSWRWMMGVQAIPSLIYTLFIFTIPKSPRWLLSKSRNEEAKKVLASMGQLADFEAIKREIEHDNTSAVTNDTIFSKKYRTPLLLA
;
A
#
# COMPACT_ATOMS: atom_id res chain seq x y z
N PHE A 1 -28.61 15.03 1.89
CA PHE A 1 -27.29 15.58 1.43
C PHE A 1 -26.12 14.89 2.16
N ASN A 2 -26.18 14.75 3.49
CA ASN A 2 -25.12 14.11 4.29
C ASN A 2 -24.88 12.62 3.96
N ILE A 3 -25.92 11.86 3.62
CA ILE A 3 -25.80 10.42 3.31
C ILE A 3 -25.01 10.19 2.01
N LEU A 4 -25.26 10.98 0.96
CA LEU A 4 -24.55 10.85 -0.31
C LEU A 4 -23.05 11.22 -0.20
N ILE A 5 -22.73 12.20 0.63
CA ILE A 5 -21.34 12.62 0.90
C ILE A 5 -20.63 11.56 1.72
N MET A 6 -21.24 11.06 2.77
CA MET A 6 -20.68 9.98 3.59
C MET A 6 -20.43 8.74 2.74
N ASN A 7 -21.35 8.38 1.83
CA ASN A 7 -21.17 7.27 0.90
C ASN A 7 -19.94 7.45 0.01
N LYS A 8 -19.66 8.66 -0.48
CA LYS A 8 -18.45 8.93 -1.29
C LYS A 8 -17.17 8.71 -0.50
N ILE A 9 -17.07 9.25 0.72
CA ILE A 9 -15.90 9.10 1.59
C ILE A 9 -15.67 7.63 1.92
N VAL A 10 -16.73 6.89 2.24
CA VAL A 10 -16.65 5.44 2.49
C VAL A 10 -16.15 4.70 1.25
N VAL A 11 -16.69 4.99 0.07
CA VAL A 11 -16.25 4.36 -1.19
C VAL A 11 -14.77 4.67 -1.48
N TRP A 12 -14.34 5.92 -1.34
CA TRP A 12 -12.92 6.28 -1.55
C TRP A 12 -12.00 5.61 -0.54
N SER A 13 -12.44 5.51 0.72
CA SER A 13 -11.70 4.80 1.77
C SER A 13 -11.61 3.30 1.47
N LEU A 14 -12.70 2.68 1.01
CA LEU A 14 -12.71 1.28 0.59
C LEU A 14 -11.77 1.05 -0.59
N ILE A 15 -11.81 1.89 -1.62
CA ILE A 15 -10.89 1.81 -2.76
C ILE A 15 -9.43 1.90 -2.29
N ALA A 16 -9.10 2.90 -1.46
CA ALA A 16 -7.74 3.06 -0.94
C ALA A 16 -7.32 1.87 -0.06
N SER A 17 -8.25 1.31 0.72
CA SER A 17 -7.98 0.16 1.60
C SER A 17 -7.70 -1.15 0.85
N LEU A 18 -8.08 -1.26 -0.43
CA LEU A 18 -7.73 -2.41 -1.28
C LEU A 18 -6.20 -2.57 -1.47
N ALA A 19 -5.40 -1.53 -1.21
CA ALA A 19 -3.95 -1.69 -1.09
C ALA A 19 -3.57 -2.71 0.00
N GLY A 20 -4.35 -2.77 1.08
CA GLY A 20 -4.21 -3.81 2.11
C GLY A 20 -4.56 -5.21 1.59
N PHE A 21 -5.58 -5.34 0.74
CA PHE A 21 -5.89 -6.61 0.07
C PHE A 21 -4.71 -7.11 -0.76
N LEU A 22 -4.11 -6.24 -1.57
CA LEU A 22 -2.92 -6.60 -2.37
C LEU A 22 -1.72 -6.96 -1.50
N PHE A 23 -1.52 -6.27 -0.39
CA PHE A 23 -0.52 -6.61 0.62
C PHE A 23 -0.74 -8.04 1.13
N GLY A 24 -1.93 -8.33 1.66
CA GLY A 24 -2.23 -9.66 2.22
C GLY A 24 -2.10 -10.77 1.18
N PHE A 25 -2.56 -10.52 -0.04
CA PHE A 25 -2.48 -11.45 -1.15
C PHE A 25 -1.02 -11.74 -1.52
N ASP A 26 -0.20 -10.69 -1.74
CA ASP A 26 1.21 -10.82 -2.14
C ASP A 26 2.05 -11.59 -1.11
N THR A 27 1.78 -11.35 0.18
CA THR A 27 2.52 -11.99 1.27
C THR A 27 2.33 -13.50 1.29
N VAL A 28 1.13 -13.99 0.94
CA VAL A 28 0.76 -15.40 1.12
C VAL A 28 0.77 -16.19 -0.18
N VAL A 29 0.56 -15.55 -1.33
CA VAL A 29 0.43 -16.25 -2.62
C VAL A 29 1.64 -17.16 -2.92
N ILE A 30 2.84 -16.75 -2.52
CA ILE A 30 4.07 -17.51 -2.74
C ILE A 30 4.08 -18.86 -2.00
N SER A 31 3.34 -19.00 -0.89
CA SER A 31 3.28 -20.24 -0.11
C SER A 31 2.75 -21.44 -0.90
N GLY A 32 1.90 -21.19 -1.91
CA GLY A 32 1.41 -22.24 -2.81
C GLY A 32 2.45 -22.73 -3.81
N ALA A 33 3.46 -21.93 -4.09
CA ALA A 33 4.50 -22.21 -5.07
C ALA A 33 5.84 -22.66 -4.45
N ASP A 34 6.01 -22.51 -3.13
CA ASP A 34 7.25 -22.66 -2.37
C ASP A 34 8.03 -23.92 -2.74
N LYS A 35 7.48 -25.11 -2.43
CA LYS A 35 8.15 -26.40 -2.70
C LYS A 35 8.45 -26.61 -4.18
N LYS A 36 7.51 -26.23 -5.06
CA LYS A 36 7.66 -26.38 -6.50
C LYS A 36 8.80 -25.54 -7.05
N LEU A 37 8.96 -24.32 -6.54
CA LEU A 37 10.06 -23.42 -6.93
C LEU A 37 11.40 -23.94 -6.43
N GLN A 38 11.46 -24.48 -5.21
CA GLN A 38 12.67 -25.07 -4.66
C GLN A 38 13.15 -26.27 -5.47
N GLU A 39 12.24 -27.17 -5.83
CA GLU A 39 12.51 -28.32 -6.69
C GLU A 39 12.93 -27.90 -8.10
N LEU A 40 12.20 -26.95 -8.70
CA LEU A 40 12.44 -26.47 -10.07
C LEU A 40 13.84 -25.90 -10.24
N TRP A 41 14.31 -25.13 -9.27
CA TRP A 41 15.62 -24.46 -9.33
C TRP A 41 16.70 -25.22 -8.57
N ASN A 42 16.41 -26.42 -8.04
CA ASN A 42 17.33 -27.24 -7.24
C ASN A 42 18.13 -26.38 -6.24
N SER A 43 17.43 -25.47 -5.55
CA SER A 43 18.03 -24.47 -4.68
C SER A 43 18.23 -25.01 -3.26
N SER A 44 19.39 -24.67 -2.64
CA SER A 44 19.63 -25.00 -1.23
C SER A 44 18.62 -24.29 -0.31
N ASP A 45 18.32 -24.86 0.85
CA ASP A 45 17.38 -24.27 1.81
C ASP A 45 17.74 -22.84 2.19
N ALA A 46 19.04 -22.56 2.37
CA ALA A 46 19.52 -21.23 2.70
C ALA A 46 19.26 -20.21 1.58
N PHE A 47 19.58 -20.57 0.33
CA PHE A 47 19.35 -19.69 -0.83
C PHE A 47 17.85 -19.52 -1.06
N HIS A 48 17.09 -20.60 -1.02
CA HIS A 48 15.65 -20.56 -1.21
C HIS A 48 14.97 -19.66 -0.16
N GLY A 49 15.25 -19.87 1.13
CA GLY A 49 14.67 -19.09 2.20
C GLY A 49 15.06 -17.62 2.19
N THR A 50 16.35 -17.31 1.90
CA THR A 50 16.84 -15.91 1.97
C THR A 50 16.57 -15.11 0.68
N VAL A 51 16.72 -15.73 -0.49
CA VAL A 51 16.61 -15.05 -1.78
C VAL A 51 15.23 -15.24 -2.37
N VAL A 52 14.77 -16.49 -2.57
CA VAL A 52 13.50 -16.71 -3.27
C VAL A 52 12.31 -16.27 -2.40
N MET A 53 12.28 -16.72 -1.14
CA MET A 53 11.18 -16.41 -0.22
C MET A 53 11.37 -15.06 0.48
N GLY A 54 12.60 -14.75 0.90
CA GLY A 54 12.90 -13.58 1.74
C GLY A 54 12.94 -12.25 1.01
N MET A 55 13.13 -12.22 -0.32
CA MET A 55 13.36 -10.97 -1.05
C MET A 55 12.16 -10.01 -1.00
N ALA A 56 10.93 -10.53 -0.97
CA ALA A 56 9.73 -9.71 -0.75
C ALA A 56 9.74 -9.02 0.62
N LEU A 57 10.23 -9.68 1.66
CA LEU A 57 10.34 -9.08 3.00
C LEU A 57 11.35 -7.94 3.02
N TRP A 58 12.51 -8.12 2.37
CA TRP A 58 13.47 -7.02 2.19
C TRP A 58 12.87 -5.84 1.44
N GLY A 59 12.16 -6.11 0.35
CA GLY A 59 11.41 -5.07 -0.37
C GLY A 59 10.44 -4.34 0.54
N THR A 60 9.72 -5.07 1.42
CA THR A 60 8.77 -4.48 2.37
C THR A 60 9.46 -3.55 3.37
N VAL A 61 10.62 -3.95 3.91
CA VAL A 61 11.42 -3.10 4.81
C VAL A 61 11.82 -1.79 4.12
N PHE A 62 12.40 -1.88 2.92
CA PHE A 62 12.76 -0.69 2.14
C PHE A 62 11.54 0.16 1.75
N GLY A 63 10.45 -0.49 1.34
CA GLY A 63 9.19 0.19 1.02
C GLY A 63 8.60 0.92 2.21
N ALA A 64 8.68 0.35 3.42
CA ALA A 64 8.22 0.99 4.64
C ALA A 64 9.12 2.17 5.06
N ILE A 65 10.44 2.03 4.95
CA ILE A 65 11.37 3.12 5.29
C ILE A 65 11.23 4.31 4.33
N PHE A 66 11.16 4.05 3.04
CA PHE A 66 11.21 5.10 2.02
C PHE A 66 9.84 5.50 1.46
N GLY A 67 8.78 4.74 1.71
CA GLY A 67 7.43 4.98 1.16
C GLY A 67 6.80 6.32 1.55
N GLY A 68 7.22 6.90 2.67
CA GLY A 68 6.83 8.25 3.07
C GLY A 68 7.32 9.35 2.11
N ILE A 69 8.47 9.14 1.46
CA ILE A 69 9.07 10.13 0.54
C ILE A 69 8.15 10.39 -0.66
N PRO A 70 7.76 9.38 -1.48
CA PRO A 70 6.82 9.61 -2.57
C PRO A 70 5.45 10.08 -2.07
N ALA A 71 4.94 9.55 -0.95
CA ALA A 71 3.68 9.99 -0.39
C ALA A 71 3.65 11.50 -0.09
N ASN A 72 4.75 12.08 0.37
CA ASN A 72 4.88 13.51 0.63
C ASN A 72 5.22 14.34 -0.62
N LYS A 73 6.04 13.80 -1.55
CA LYS A 73 6.46 14.54 -2.76
C LYS A 73 5.36 14.60 -3.81
N ILE A 74 4.81 13.43 -4.22
CA ILE A 74 3.84 13.33 -5.32
C ILE A 74 2.39 13.17 -4.84
N GLY A 75 2.21 13.00 -3.52
CA GLY A 75 0.89 12.87 -2.89
C GLY A 75 0.41 11.43 -2.74
N ARG A 76 -0.48 11.24 -1.74
CA ARG A 76 -0.97 9.91 -1.34
C ARG A 76 -1.60 9.16 -2.50
N LYS A 77 -2.50 9.81 -3.27
CA LYS A 77 -3.16 9.21 -4.44
C LYS A 77 -2.16 8.69 -5.47
N ASN A 78 -1.19 9.53 -5.88
CA ASN A 78 -0.22 9.11 -6.90
C ASN A 78 0.67 7.98 -6.39
N THR A 79 1.04 8.00 -5.11
CA THR A 79 1.78 6.90 -4.48
C THR A 79 0.96 5.60 -4.50
N LEU A 80 -0.35 5.66 -4.21
CA LEU A 80 -1.24 4.50 -4.29
C LEU A 80 -1.36 3.95 -5.72
N ILE A 81 -1.35 4.82 -6.75
CA ILE A 81 -1.29 4.38 -8.15
C ILE A 81 0.01 3.61 -8.41
N TRP A 82 1.16 4.15 -8.01
CA TRP A 82 2.45 3.48 -8.17
C TRP A 82 2.50 2.14 -7.42
N ILE A 83 1.92 2.06 -6.22
CA ILE A 83 1.80 0.80 -5.47
C ILE A 83 1.05 -0.25 -6.29
N GLY A 84 -0.08 0.10 -6.90
CA GLY A 84 -0.83 -0.82 -7.76
C GLY A 84 -0.02 -1.27 -8.98
N VAL A 85 0.72 -0.34 -9.60
CA VAL A 85 1.62 -0.63 -10.73
C VAL A 85 2.75 -1.57 -10.31
N LEU A 86 3.38 -1.35 -9.15
CA LEU A 86 4.43 -2.23 -8.62
C LEU A 86 3.91 -3.65 -8.36
N PHE A 87 2.73 -3.80 -7.77
CA PHE A 87 2.11 -5.12 -7.58
C PHE A 87 1.80 -5.81 -8.89
N PHE A 88 1.28 -5.08 -9.87
CA PHE A 88 0.98 -5.64 -11.19
C PHE A 88 2.23 -6.18 -11.87
N PHE A 89 3.30 -5.36 -11.95
CA PHE A 89 4.55 -5.79 -12.57
C PHE A 89 5.25 -6.91 -11.78
N SER A 90 5.18 -6.87 -10.45
CA SER A 90 5.68 -7.95 -9.60
C SER A 90 4.99 -9.28 -9.90
N ALA A 91 3.67 -9.29 -9.99
CA ALA A 91 2.89 -10.49 -10.27
C ALA A 91 3.22 -11.08 -11.65
N ILE A 92 3.21 -10.26 -12.70
CA ILE A 92 3.53 -10.70 -14.06
C ILE A 92 5.00 -11.14 -14.16
N GLY A 93 5.93 -10.34 -13.64
CA GLY A 93 7.36 -10.65 -13.69
C GLY A 93 7.72 -11.91 -12.92
N SER A 94 7.15 -12.12 -11.74
CA SER A 94 7.33 -13.35 -10.96
C SER A 94 6.74 -14.57 -11.68
N ALA A 95 5.56 -14.44 -12.29
CA ALA A 95 4.94 -15.53 -13.04
C ALA A 95 5.72 -15.92 -14.29
N LEU A 96 6.40 -14.99 -14.95
CA LEU A 96 7.18 -15.21 -16.18
C LEU A 96 8.65 -15.54 -15.92
N ALA A 97 9.12 -15.44 -14.69
CA ALA A 97 10.52 -15.69 -14.36
C ALA A 97 10.91 -17.16 -14.66
N ASN A 98 12.09 -17.34 -15.27
CA ASN A 98 12.70 -18.64 -15.52
C ASN A 98 13.93 -18.88 -14.63
N ASP A 99 14.36 -17.86 -13.91
CA ASP A 99 15.56 -17.85 -13.08
C ASP A 99 15.19 -17.35 -11.67
N PRO A 100 15.77 -17.96 -10.61
CA PRO A 100 15.44 -17.59 -9.22
C PRO A 100 15.82 -16.14 -8.89
N ILE A 101 16.89 -15.59 -9.49
CA ILE A 101 17.29 -14.20 -9.22
C ILE A 101 16.30 -13.23 -9.86
N VAL A 102 15.88 -13.49 -11.11
CA VAL A 102 14.86 -12.68 -11.78
C VAL A 102 13.54 -12.72 -11.00
N PHE A 103 13.14 -13.91 -10.54
CA PHE A 103 11.96 -14.04 -9.66
C PHE A 103 12.12 -13.20 -8.39
N ALA A 104 13.26 -13.30 -7.71
CA ALA A 104 13.54 -12.58 -6.47
C ALA A 104 13.50 -11.05 -6.68
N ILE A 105 14.02 -10.54 -7.80
CA ILE A 105 13.95 -9.11 -8.14
C ILE A 105 12.49 -8.65 -8.25
N PHE A 106 11.63 -9.39 -8.96
CA PHE A 106 10.21 -9.02 -9.04
C PHE A 106 9.50 -9.14 -7.70
N ARG A 107 9.85 -10.12 -6.86
CA ARG A 107 9.35 -10.21 -5.48
C ARG A 107 9.79 -9.03 -4.63
N PHE A 108 11.02 -8.56 -4.79
CA PHE A 108 11.49 -7.33 -4.13
C PHE A 108 10.67 -6.11 -4.55
N VAL A 109 10.38 -5.98 -5.85
CA VAL A 109 9.53 -4.90 -6.38
C VAL A 109 8.12 -4.94 -5.79
N GLY A 110 7.52 -6.13 -5.66
CA GLY A 110 6.24 -6.31 -4.96
C GLY A 110 6.34 -5.90 -3.50
N GLY A 111 7.40 -6.31 -2.82
CA GLY A 111 7.68 -5.93 -1.44
C GLY A 111 7.77 -4.42 -1.23
N LEU A 112 8.40 -3.67 -2.16
CA LEU A 112 8.38 -2.20 -2.11
C LEU A 112 6.95 -1.65 -2.11
N GLY A 113 6.06 -2.23 -2.92
CA GLY A 113 4.64 -1.91 -2.94
C GLY A 113 3.96 -2.22 -1.60
N VAL A 114 4.26 -3.39 -1.01
CA VAL A 114 3.77 -3.79 0.33
C VAL A 114 4.15 -2.73 1.36
N GLY A 115 5.43 -2.44 1.50
CA GLY A 115 5.93 -1.49 2.50
C GLY A 115 5.39 -0.08 2.31
N ALA A 116 5.37 0.44 1.07
CA ALA A 116 4.81 1.76 0.79
C ALA A 116 3.30 1.84 1.09
N SER A 117 2.56 0.74 0.91
CA SER A 117 1.11 0.68 1.16
C SER A 117 0.77 0.86 2.63
N THR A 118 1.63 0.39 3.55
CA THR A 118 1.42 0.52 5.01
C THR A 118 1.39 1.98 5.47
N ILE A 119 2.02 2.87 4.70
CA ILE A 119 2.07 4.31 4.98
C ILE A 119 1.01 5.05 4.18
N ALA A 120 0.99 4.84 2.84
CA ALA A 120 0.21 5.69 1.94
C ALA A 120 -1.31 5.48 2.09
N ALA A 121 -1.78 4.23 2.27
CA ALA A 121 -3.20 3.95 2.35
C ALA A 121 -3.86 4.42 3.65
N PRO A 122 -3.33 4.10 4.85
CA PRO A 122 -3.86 4.64 6.10
C PRO A 122 -3.77 6.17 6.17
N ALA A 123 -2.68 6.77 5.67
CA ALA A 123 -2.52 8.22 5.62
C ALA A 123 -3.62 8.85 4.72
N TYR A 124 -3.82 8.34 3.50
CA TYR A 124 -4.87 8.83 2.63
C TYR A 124 -6.25 8.73 3.28
N ILE A 125 -6.60 7.55 3.82
CA ILE A 125 -7.89 7.33 4.47
C ILE A 125 -8.08 8.28 5.65
N SER A 126 -7.07 8.47 6.49
CA SER A 126 -7.15 9.37 7.65
C SER A 126 -7.30 10.84 7.27
N GLU A 127 -6.77 11.25 6.12
CA GLU A 127 -6.82 12.62 5.61
C GLU A 127 -8.17 12.99 4.98
N ILE A 128 -8.93 12.01 4.47
CA ILE A 128 -10.26 12.21 3.89
C ILE A 128 -11.41 11.90 4.87
N ALA A 129 -11.14 11.10 5.89
CA ALA A 129 -12.14 10.62 6.83
C ALA A 129 -12.53 11.70 7.86
N PRO A 130 -13.83 11.86 8.14
CA PRO A 130 -14.27 12.66 9.29
C PRO A 130 -13.67 12.13 10.59
N ALA A 131 -13.32 13.03 11.52
CA ALA A 131 -12.67 12.65 12.78
C ALA A 131 -13.41 11.53 13.54
N LYS A 132 -14.75 11.56 13.53
CA LYS A 132 -15.63 10.57 14.19
C LYS A 132 -15.46 9.14 13.62
N ASP A 133 -15.26 9.01 12.31
CA ASP A 133 -15.28 7.71 11.62
C ASP A 133 -13.88 7.27 11.16
N ARG A 134 -12.84 8.10 11.39
CA ARG A 134 -11.47 7.87 10.93
C ARG A 134 -10.93 6.49 11.32
N GLY A 135 -11.06 6.12 12.60
CA GLY A 135 -10.58 4.83 13.08
C GLY A 135 -11.26 3.64 12.39
N LYS A 136 -12.59 3.72 12.19
CA LYS A 136 -13.34 2.66 11.47
C LYS A 136 -12.90 2.53 10.02
N LEU A 137 -12.74 3.66 9.34
CA LEU A 137 -12.35 3.66 7.92
C LEU A 137 -10.91 3.17 7.72
N VAL A 138 -9.99 3.52 8.62
CA VAL A 138 -8.62 2.99 8.62
C VAL A 138 -8.61 1.47 8.92
N ALA A 139 -9.50 1.00 9.78
CA ALA A 139 -9.63 -0.43 10.08
C ALA A 139 -10.00 -1.28 8.85
N PHE A 140 -10.65 -0.70 7.81
CA PHE A 140 -10.87 -1.40 6.54
C PHE A 140 -9.56 -1.81 5.85
N TYR A 141 -8.49 -1.05 6.01
CA TYR A 141 -7.19 -1.45 5.48
C TYR A 141 -6.72 -2.74 6.13
N GLN A 142 -6.82 -2.85 7.45
CA GLN A 142 -6.43 -4.07 8.17
C GLN A 142 -7.35 -5.26 7.83
N PHE A 143 -8.66 -5.03 7.74
CA PHE A 143 -9.62 -6.05 7.29
C PHE A 143 -9.27 -6.57 5.89
N ASN A 144 -8.94 -5.69 4.96
CA ASN A 144 -8.56 -6.06 3.61
C ASN A 144 -7.26 -6.87 3.55
N ILE A 145 -6.28 -6.63 4.45
CA ILE A 145 -5.08 -7.48 4.56
C ILE A 145 -5.50 -8.94 4.84
N VAL A 146 -6.34 -9.14 5.85
CA VAL A 146 -6.82 -10.49 6.22
C VAL A 146 -7.63 -11.12 5.08
N LEU A 147 -8.49 -10.34 4.43
CA LEU A 147 -9.25 -10.80 3.27
C LEU A 147 -8.33 -11.21 2.11
N GLY A 148 -7.28 -10.43 1.84
CA GLY A 148 -6.27 -10.73 0.83
C GLY A 148 -5.54 -12.04 1.11
N ILE A 149 -5.15 -12.28 2.36
CA ILE A 149 -4.56 -13.54 2.82
C ILE A 149 -5.51 -14.72 2.52
N LEU A 150 -6.76 -14.60 2.92
CA LEU A 150 -7.77 -15.64 2.72
C LEU A 150 -7.96 -15.97 1.24
N ILE A 151 -8.11 -14.95 0.41
CA ILE A 151 -8.31 -15.12 -1.05
C ILE A 151 -7.04 -15.67 -1.71
N ALA A 152 -5.83 -15.34 -1.24
CA ALA A 152 -4.58 -15.93 -1.72
C ALA A 152 -4.53 -17.43 -1.46
N PHE A 153 -4.88 -17.89 -0.25
CA PHE A 153 -4.97 -19.32 0.04
C PHE A 153 -6.01 -20.02 -0.83
N LEU A 154 -7.18 -19.40 -1.01
CA LEU A 154 -8.22 -19.94 -1.87
C LEU A 154 -7.75 -20.06 -3.33
N SER A 155 -7.09 -19.02 -3.86
CA SER A 155 -6.56 -19.03 -5.22
C SER A 155 -5.49 -20.10 -5.41
N ASN A 156 -4.57 -20.26 -4.44
CA ASN A 156 -3.56 -21.31 -4.46
C ASN A 156 -4.21 -22.71 -4.46
N TYR A 157 -5.24 -22.91 -3.63
CA TYR A 157 -5.98 -24.17 -3.59
C TYR A 157 -6.64 -24.50 -4.93
N LEU A 158 -7.29 -23.54 -5.58
CA LEU A 158 -7.95 -23.72 -6.86
C LEU A 158 -6.96 -23.97 -8.00
N LEU A 159 -5.79 -23.32 -7.96
CA LEU A 159 -4.78 -23.39 -9.01
C LEU A 159 -3.76 -24.53 -8.82
N ARG A 160 -3.76 -25.24 -7.69
CA ARG A 160 -2.76 -26.28 -7.39
C ARG A 160 -2.68 -27.41 -8.43
N ASN A 161 -3.78 -27.70 -9.13
CA ASN A 161 -3.88 -28.75 -10.13
C ASN A 161 -3.86 -28.20 -11.58
N ALA A 162 -3.44 -26.95 -11.80
CA ALA A 162 -3.41 -26.32 -13.13
C ALA A 162 -2.20 -26.77 -14.00
N GLY A 163 -1.67 -27.97 -13.76
CA GLY A 163 -0.56 -28.55 -14.49
C GLY A 163 0.83 -28.22 -13.92
N GLU A 164 1.87 -28.55 -14.67
CA GLU A 164 3.27 -28.36 -14.22
C GLU A 164 3.62 -26.90 -13.92
N ASN A 165 3.00 -25.96 -14.61
CA ASN A 165 3.19 -24.52 -14.44
C ASN A 165 2.18 -23.89 -13.45
N SER A 166 1.53 -24.68 -12.58
CA SER A 166 0.55 -24.19 -11.61
C SER A 166 1.09 -23.01 -10.75
N TRP A 167 2.35 -23.05 -10.38
CA TRP A 167 3.00 -21.98 -9.62
C TRP A 167 2.99 -20.63 -10.36
N ARG A 168 3.14 -20.64 -11.71
CA ARG A 168 3.08 -19.40 -12.52
C ARG A 168 1.69 -18.79 -12.49
N TRP A 169 0.65 -19.61 -12.55
CA TRP A 169 -0.72 -19.16 -12.42
C TRP A 169 -1.02 -18.62 -11.04
N MET A 170 -0.50 -19.27 -9.97
CA MET A 170 -0.63 -18.78 -8.61
C MET A 170 -0.02 -17.38 -8.46
N MET A 171 1.20 -17.18 -8.95
CA MET A 171 1.86 -15.86 -8.89
C MET A 171 1.17 -14.83 -9.78
N GLY A 172 0.81 -15.22 -11.00
CA GLY A 172 0.24 -14.31 -12.01
C GLY A 172 -1.17 -13.85 -11.72
N VAL A 173 -1.99 -14.64 -11.01
CA VAL A 173 -3.39 -14.29 -10.73
C VAL A 173 -3.53 -12.98 -9.95
N GLN A 174 -2.53 -12.60 -9.17
CA GLN A 174 -2.48 -11.34 -8.45
C GLN A 174 -2.50 -10.11 -9.39
N ALA A 175 -2.09 -10.26 -10.64
CA ALA A 175 -2.15 -9.17 -11.62
C ALA A 175 -3.58 -8.66 -11.82
N ILE A 176 -4.58 -9.53 -11.74
CA ILE A 176 -6.00 -9.16 -11.90
C ILE A 176 -6.45 -8.15 -10.83
N PRO A 177 -6.39 -8.47 -9.52
CA PRO A 177 -6.79 -7.51 -8.50
C PRO A 177 -5.87 -6.28 -8.47
N SER A 178 -4.60 -6.39 -8.83
CA SER A 178 -3.69 -5.24 -8.92
C SER A 178 -4.09 -4.26 -10.01
N LEU A 179 -4.50 -4.76 -11.17
CA LEU A 179 -5.01 -3.94 -12.27
C LEU A 179 -6.33 -3.27 -11.88
N ILE A 180 -7.29 -4.02 -11.33
CA ILE A 180 -8.58 -3.50 -10.88
C ILE A 180 -8.36 -2.39 -9.83
N TYR A 181 -7.52 -2.63 -8.84
CA TYR A 181 -7.15 -1.64 -7.83
C TYR A 181 -6.58 -0.37 -8.48
N THR A 182 -5.62 -0.53 -9.38
CA THR A 182 -4.96 0.60 -10.05
C THR A 182 -5.98 1.45 -10.81
N LEU A 183 -6.91 0.83 -11.52
CA LEU A 183 -7.99 1.54 -12.23
C LEU A 183 -8.92 2.29 -11.26
N PHE A 184 -9.28 1.68 -10.13
CA PHE A 184 -10.15 2.33 -9.16
C PHE A 184 -9.47 3.51 -8.46
N ILE A 185 -8.17 3.45 -8.19
CA ILE A 185 -7.44 4.57 -7.58
C ILE A 185 -7.44 5.83 -8.46
N PHE A 186 -7.56 5.70 -9.78
CA PHE A 186 -7.71 6.89 -10.63
C PHE A 186 -9.00 7.67 -10.34
N THR A 187 -10.04 7.02 -9.83
CA THR A 187 -11.33 7.64 -9.57
C THR A 187 -11.41 8.44 -8.27
N ILE A 188 -10.53 8.17 -7.29
CA ILE A 188 -10.53 8.88 -6.02
C ILE A 188 -9.88 10.27 -6.15
N PRO A 189 -10.26 11.28 -5.33
CA PRO A 189 -9.62 12.59 -5.34
C PRO A 189 -8.23 12.56 -4.71
N LYS A 190 -7.45 13.63 -4.92
CA LYS A 190 -6.23 13.85 -4.14
C LYS A 190 -6.59 14.23 -2.70
N SER A 191 -5.68 13.94 -1.75
CA SER A 191 -5.86 14.35 -0.36
C SER A 191 -5.93 15.88 -0.23
N PRO A 192 -6.93 16.44 0.45
CA PRO A 192 -7.01 17.89 0.68
C PRO A 192 -5.87 18.40 1.56
N ARG A 193 -5.45 17.64 2.58
CA ARG A 193 -4.30 18.01 3.42
C ARG A 193 -3.00 18.10 2.62
N TRP A 194 -2.76 17.14 1.74
CA TRP A 194 -1.59 17.19 0.86
C TRP A 194 -1.67 18.36 -0.13
N LEU A 195 -2.83 18.67 -0.68
CA LEU A 195 -3.00 19.82 -1.58
C LEU A 195 -2.67 21.13 -0.86
N LEU A 196 -3.13 21.30 0.38
CA LEU A 196 -2.84 22.46 1.20
C LEU A 196 -1.35 22.57 1.55
N SER A 197 -0.68 21.46 1.89
CA SER A 197 0.77 21.44 2.15
C SER A 197 1.61 21.83 0.92
N LYS A 198 1.02 21.74 -0.29
CA LYS A 198 1.62 22.18 -1.56
C LYS A 198 1.09 23.53 -2.04
N SER A 199 0.42 24.30 -1.18
CA SER A 199 -0.18 25.61 -1.50
C SER A 199 -1.20 25.59 -2.65
N ARG A 200 -1.80 24.41 -2.93
CA ARG A 200 -2.81 24.21 -3.99
C ARG A 200 -4.22 24.46 -3.43
N ASN A 201 -4.44 25.65 -2.92
CA ASN A 201 -5.62 26.01 -2.14
C ASN A 201 -6.95 25.81 -2.91
N GLU A 202 -7.01 26.21 -4.20
CA GLU A 202 -8.24 26.09 -4.98
C GLU A 202 -8.64 24.64 -5.25
N GLU A 203 -7.67 23.76 -5.47
CA GLU A 203 -7.94 22.33 -5.61
C GLU A 203 -8.39 21.72 -4.28
N ALA A 204 -7.75 22.11 -3.17
CA ALA A 204 -8.15 21.64 -1.84
C ALA A 204 -9.59 22.06 -1.51
N LYS A 205 -9.98 23.30 -1.80
CA LYS A 205 -11.37 23.78 -1.63
C LYS A 205 -12.37 22.95 -2.43
N LYS A 206 -12.06 22.64 -3.71
CA LYS A 206 -12.92 21.82 -4.56
C LYS A 206 -13.11 20.40 -3.98
N VAL A 207 -12.03 19.80 -3.50
CA VAL A 207 -12.10 18.45 -2.87
C VAL A 207 -12.91 18.53 -1.58
N LEU A 208 -12.61 19.47 -0.66
CA LEU A 208 -13.34 19.65 0.59
C LEU A 208 -14.83 19.94 0.35
N ALA A 209 -15.17 20.75 -0.65
CA ALA A 209 -16.56 20.99 -1.03
C ALA A 209 -17.26 19.70 -1.47
N SER A 210 -16.59 18.85 -2.26
CA SER A 210 -17.12 17.55 -2.68
C SER A 210 -17.34 16.56 -1.52
N MET A 211 -16.64 16.79 -0.40
CA MET A 211 -16.71 16.02 0.84
C MET A 211 -17.66 16.65 1.87
N GLY A 212 -18.25 17.81 1.57
CA GLY A 212 -19.06 18.56 2.52
C GLY A 212 -18.29 19.14 3.72
N GLN A 213 -16.97 19.24 3.60
CA GLN A 213 -16.04 19.68 4.65
C GLN A 213 -15.39 21.03 4.32
N LEU A 214 -16.02 21.85 3.47
CA LEU A 214 -15.48 23.15 3.09
C LEU A 214 -15.27 24.10 4.27
N ALA A 215 -16.12 23.98 5.33
CA ALA A 215 -15.97 24.76 6.55
C ALA A 215 -14.66 24.49 7.31
N ASP A 216 -14.08 23.29 7.12
CA ASP A 216 -12.84 22.88 7.80
C ASP A 216 -11.58 23.43 7.11
N PHE A 217 -11.72 24.09 5.93
CA PHE A 217 -10.59 24.56 5.13
C PHE A 217 -9.61 25.43 5.93
N GLU A 218 -10.11 26.47 6.60
CA GLU A 218 -9.25 27.39 7.36
C GLU A 218 -8.61 26.73 8.58
N ALA A 219 -9.33 25.80 9.23
CA ALA A 219 -8.80 25.05 10.36
C ALA A 219 -7.65 24.13 9.93
N ILE A 220 -7.84 23.35 8.86
CA ILE A 220 -6.81 22.45 8.30
C ILE A 220 -5.59 23.24 7.81
N LYS A 221 -5.82 24.39 7.18
CA LYS A 221 -4.75 25.27 6.68
C LYS A 221 -3.88 25.79 7.81
N ARG A 222 -4.50 26.31 8.90
CA ARG A 222 -3.77 26.77 10.10
C ARG A 222 -2.98 25.66 10.76
N GLU A 223 -3.53 24.46 10.85
CA GLU A 223 -2.84 23.30 11.40
C GLU A 223 -1.57 22.99 10.61
N ILE A 224 -1.65 22.98 9.26
CA ILE A 224 -0.50 22.71 8.39
C ILE A 224 0.55 23.84 8.48
N GLU A 225 0.13 25.11 8.55
CA GLU A 225 1.04 26.25 8.71
C GLU A 225 1.77 26.18 10.06
N HIS A 226 1.08 25.81 11.13
CA HIS A 226 1.67 25.63 12.46
C HIS A 226 2.69 24.47 12.45
N ASP A 227 2.34 23.33 11.85
CA ASP A 227 3.24 22.17 11.74
C ASP A 227 4.50 22.51 10.95
N ASN A 228 4.37 23.25 9.85
CA ASN A 228 5.53 23.70 9.06
C ASN A 228 6.43 24.66 9.84
N THR A 229 5.87 25.53 10.69
CA THR A 229 6.64 26.46 11.53
C THR A 229 7.35 25.71 12.67
N SER A 230 6.71 24.71 13.23
CA SER A 230 7.27 23.87 14.30
C SER A 230 8.36 22.91 13.80
N ALA A 231 8.28 22.48 12.53
CA ALA A 231 9.29 21.61 11.88
C ALA A 231 10.61 22.33 11.58
N VAL A 232 10.66 23.66 11.67
CA VAL A 232 11.91 24.46 11.53
C VAL A 232 12.83 24.31 12.75
N THR A 233 12.34 23.80 13.88
CA THR A 233 13.23 23.37 14.97
C THR A 233 13.94 22.08 14.51
N ASN A 234 15.27 22.15 14.36
CA ASN A 234 16.19 21.08 13.90
C ASN A 234 16.24 19.84 14.84
N ASP A 235 15.08 19.36 15.29
CA ASP A 235 15.00 18.14 16.08
C ASP A 235 15.05 16.92 15.14
N THR A 236 16.22 16.34 14.97
CA THR A 236 16.35 15.03 14.30
C THR A 236 15.69 13.94 15.13
N ILE A 237 15.17 12.90 14.46
CA ILE A 237 14.57 11.72 15.11
C ILE A 237 15.51 11.11 16.19
N PHE A 238 16.82 11.27 16.01
CA PHE A 238 17.87 10.84 16.95
C PHE A 238 18.16 11.85 18.06
N SER A 239 17.40 12.95 18.16
CA SER A 239 17.59 13.91 19.27
C SER A 239 17.25 13.24 20.61
N LYS A 240 17.88 13.75 21.68
CA LYS A 240 17.74 13.22 23.04
C LYS A 240 16.26 13.12 23.49
N LYS A 241 15.39 13.98 22.94
CA LYS A 241 13.96 14.09 23.20
C LYS A 241 13.17 12.84 22.71
N TYR A 242 13.58 12.22 21.58
CA TYR A 242 12.90 11.09 20.96
C TYR A 242 13.56 9.73 21.23
N ARG A 243 14.71 9.73 21.92
CA ARG A 243 15.50 8.53 22.18
C ARG A 243 14.73 7.51 23.04
N THR A 244 14.05 7.99 24.08
CA THR A 244 13.27 7.09 24.97
C THR A 244 12.02 6.52 24.29
N PRO A 245 11.16 7.31 23.60
CA PRO A 245 10.05 6.76 22.83
C PRO A 245 10.48 5.79 21.72
N LEU A 246 11.62 6.03 21.05
CA LEU A 246 12.16 5.17 20.02
C LEU A 246 12.67 3.81 20.55
N LEU A 247 13.15 3.77 21.78
CA LEU A 247 13.59 2.54 22.43
C LEU A 247 12.43 1.72 23.03
N LEU A 248 11.26 2.32 23.19
CA LEU A 248 10.06 1.70 23.76
C LEU A 248 9.05 1.27 22.69
N ALA A 249 9.25 1.63 21.42
CA ALA A 249 8.43 1.26 20.27
C ALA A 249 8.98 0.02 19.57
#